data_07809ec69ea0442a8f6edda6e74e1b0b
#
_entry.id   07809ec69ea0442a8f6edda6e74e1b0b
#
_cell.length_a   1.000
_cell.length_b   1.000
_cell.length_c   1.000
_cell.angle_alpha   90.00
_cell.angle_beta   90.00
_cell.angle_gamma   90.00
#
_symmetry.space_group_name_H-M   'P 1'
#
loop_
_entity.id
_entity.type
_entity.pdbx_description
1 polymer ?
#
loop_
_entity_poly.entity_id
_entity_poly.type
_entity_poly.pdbx_seq_one_letter_code
_entity_poly.pdbx_strand_id
1 'polypeptide(L)'
;MIPGEATIISNYLTVSGWNWLDSYQVLIVPYLTSAMGIFLFRQFYLTFPISLYESAKIDGCSNLRFIWQILMPLTKSAMGAMAVYTFINAWNMYMWPLLVTGSDKMRTVQIGIGMLDSVDSQSITLMIAGVVLIILPSISIFIAGQKQLIRGMFSGAVKG
;
A
#
# COMPACT_ATOMS: atom_id res chain seq x y z
N MET A 1 3.60 -14.88 10.93
CA MET A 1 3.38 -13.45 10.59
C MET A 1 2.92 -12.76 11.87
N ILE A 2 3.57 -11.67 12.26
CA ILE A 2 3.14 -10.86 13.41
C ILE A 2 2.01 -9.96 12.93
N PRO A 3 0.83 -9.93 13.62
CA PRO A 3 -0.24 -9.01 13.27
C PRO A 3 0.25 -7.56 13.32
N GLY A 4 -0.17 -6.73 12.35
CA GLY A 4 0.22 -5.31 12.30
C GLY A 4 -0.19 -4.55 13.56
N GLU A 5 -1.31 -4.93 14.16
CA GLU A 5 -1.83 -4.34 15.38
C GLU A 5 -0.91 -4.57 16.59
N ALA A 6 -0.17 -5.66 16.63
CA ALA A 6 0.77 -5.95 17.72
C ALA A 6 1.94 -4.96 17.79
N THR A 7 2.26 -4.31 16.67
CA THR A 7 3.36 -3.33 16.58
C THR A 7 2.91 -1.89 16.71
N ILE A 8 1.61 -1.63 16.78
CA ILE A 8 1.05 -0.27 16.70
C ILE A 8 1.51 0.61 17.87
N ILE A 9 1.57 0.05 19.09
CA ILE A 9 2.00 0.78 20.29
C ILE A 9 3.49 1.11 20.21
N SER A 10 4.33 0.15 19.82
CA SER A 10 5.77 0.35 19.69
C SER A 10 6.09 1.39 18.61
N ASN A 11 5.38 1.34 17.48
CA ASN A 11 5.51 2.32 16.40
C ASN A 11 5.08 3.72 16.88
N TYR A 12 3.96 3.82 17.61
CA TYR A 12 3.50 5.08 18.17
C TYR A 12 4.52 5.70 19.12
N LEU A 13 5.08 4.94 20.06
CA LEU A 13 6.11 5.41 20.98
C LEU A 13 7.36 5.89 20.23
N THR A 14 7.76 5.17 19.18
CA THR A 14 8.90 5.53 18.36
C THR A 14 8.69 6.87 17.65
N VAL A 15 7.59 7.03 16.92
CA VAL A 15 7.32 8.26 16.16
C VAL A 15 7.00 9.44 17.05
N SER A 16 6.41 9.20 18.23
CA SER A 16 6.20 10.22 19.26
C SER A 16 7.54 10.71 19.82
N GLY A 17 8.49 9.80 20.09
CA GLY A 17 9.85 10.15 20.52
C GLY A 17 10.64 10.95 19.47
N TRP A 18 10.29 10.82 18.19
CA TRP A 18 10.87 11.60 17.09
C TRP A 18 10.14 12.92 16.81
N ASN A 19 9.09 13.26 17.57
CA ASN A 19 8.21 14.42 17.33
C ASN A 19 7.60 14.43 15.93
N TRP A 20 7.22 13.24 15.40
CA TRP A 20 6.59 13.11 14.08
C TRP A 20 5.07 13.12 14.14
N LEU A 21 4.46 13.18 15.31
CA LEU A 21 3.01 13.24 15.45
C LEU A 21 2.44 14.42 14.63
N ASP A 22 1.25 14.24 14.11
CA ASP A 22 0.51 15.23 13.33
C ASP A 22 1.27 15.74 12.09
N SER A 23 1.95 14.83 11.37
CA SER A 23 2.77 15.15 10.19
C SER A 23 2.57 14.13 9.07
N TYR A 24 2.94 14.51 7.83
CA TYR A 24 2.94 13.57 6.72
C TYR A 24 3.96 12.43 6.88
N GLN A 25 5.07 12.70 7.56
CA GLN A 25 6.10 11.68 7.79
C GLN A 25 5.53 10.49 8.56
N VAL A 26 4.75 10.72 9.61
CA VAL A 26 4.18 9.64 10.41
C VAL A 26 3.14 8.83 9.66
N LEU A 27 2.48 9.42 8.67
CA LEU A 27 1.50 8.72 7.84
C LEU A 27 2.15 7.90 6.72
N ILE A 28 3.33 8.31 6.23
CA ILE A 28 3.95 7.73 5.04
C ILE A 28 5.09 6.78 5.41
N VAL A 29 6.04 7.22 6.22
CA VAL A 29 7.31 6.50 6.44
C VAL A 29 7.14 5.09 7.01
N PRO A 30 6.26 4.82 7.99
CA PRO A 30 6.07 3.47 8.51
C PRO A 30 5.56 2.45 7.48
N TYR A 31 4.98 2.92 6.38
CA TYR A 31 4.36 2.10 5.33
C TYR A 31 5.15 2.06 4.01
N LEU A 32 6.35 2.69 3.97
CA LEU A 32 7.24 2.60 2.79
C LEU A 32 7.74 1.18 2.54
N THR A 33 7.77 0.35 3.56
CA THR A 33 8.14 -1.07 3.44
C THR A 33 6.97 -1.96 3.83
N SER A 34 6.77 -3.03 3.05
CA SER A 34 5.72 -3.99 3.29
C SER A 34 6.30 -5.40 3.20
N ALA A 35 6.15 -6.18 4.28
CA ALA A 35 6.55 -7.58 4.29
C ALA A 35 5.85 -8.38 3.19
N MET A 36 4.56 -8.10 2.95
CA MET A 36 3.80 -8.68 1.85
C MET A 36 4.36 -8.29 0.49
N GLY A 37 4.73 -7.01 0.31
CA GLY A 37 5.36 -6.53 -0.92
C GLY A 37 6.70 -7.19 -1.19
N ILE A 38 7.56 -7.27 -0.18
CA ILE A 38 8.86 -7.95 -0.29
C ILE A 38 8.66 -9.42 -0.66
N PHE A 39 7.75 -10.12 0.01
CA PHE A 39 7.43 -11.51 -0.28
C PHE A 39 6.93 -11.69 -1.71
N LEU A 40 5.96 -10.90 -2.14
CA LEU A 40 5.36 -10.97 -3.48
C LEU A 40 6.41 -10.74 -4.57
N PHE A 41 7.21 -9.68 -4.46
CA PHE A 41 8.27 -9.42 -5.45
C PHE A 41 9.34 -10.48 -5.44
N ARG A 42 9.73 -10.99 -4.26
CA ARG A 42 10.67 -12.09 -4.18
C ARG A 42 10.15 -13.34 -4.89
N GLN A 43 8.89 -13.73 -4.65
CA GLN A 43 8.30 -14.88 -5.34
C GLN A 43 8.24 -14.66 -6.86
N PHE A 44 7.89 -13.45 -7.28
CA PHE A 44 7.86 -13.10 -8.70
C PHE A 44 9.26 -13.17 -9.33
N TYR A 45 10.28 -12.63 -8.67
CA TYR A 45 11.66 -12.67 -9.20
C TYR A 45 12.24 -14.09 -9.27
N LEU A 46 11.83 -15.00 -8.41
CA LEU A 46 12.24 -16.40 -8.48
C LEU A 46 11.70 -17.12 -9.72
N THR A 47 10.71 -16.57 -10.43
CA THR A 47 10.22 -17.16 -11.68
C THR A 47 11.07 -16.80 -12.90
N PHE A 48 11.96 -15.80 -12.80
CA PHE A 48 12.80 -15.40 -13.92
C PHE A 48 13.98 -16.38 -14.10
N PRO A 49 14.33 -16.72 -15.38
CA PRO A 49 15.50 -17.52 -15.68
C PRO A 49 16.77 -16.79 -15.26
N ILE A 50 17.68 -17.47 -14.58
CA ILE A 50 18.96 -16.90 -14.17
C ILE A 50 19.80 -16.45 -15.39
N SER A 51 19.64 -17.12 -16.53
CA SER A 51 20.30 -16.79 -17.79
C SER A 51 20.04 -15.33 -18.25
N LEU A 52 18.88 -14.75 -17.89
CA LEU A 52 18.60 -13.35 -18.18
C LEU A 52 19.58 -12.41 -17.45
N TYR A 53 19.88 -12.72 -16.20
CA TYR A 53 20.84 -11.94 -15.41
C TYR A 53 22.28 -12.16 -15.91
N GLU A 54 22.64 -13.42 -16.20
CA GLU A 54 23.97 -13.78 -16.71
C GLU A 54 24.27 -13.10 -18.06
N SER A 55 23.31 -13.14 -19.01
CA SER A 55 23.43 -12.45 -20.29
C SER A 55 23.65 -10.94 -20.12
N ALA A 56 22.85 -10.31 -19.25
CA ALA A 56 23.01 -8.89 -18.96
C ALA A 56 24.39 -8.57 -18.34
N LYS A 57 24.96 -9.52 -17.56
CA LYS A 57 26.31 -9.38 -17.00
C LYS A 57 27.41 -9.48 -18.06
N ILE A 58 27.25 -10.38 -18.99
CA ILE A 58 28.16 -10.51 -20.13
C ILE A 58 28.17 -9.22 -20.95
N ASP A 59 27.01 -8.58 -21.13
CA ASP A 59 26.84 -7.28 -21.77
C ASP A 59 27.35 -6.09 -20.94
N GLY A 60 28.01 -6.33 -19.81
CA GLY A 60 28.55 -5.28 -18.92
C GLY A 60 27.51 -4.51 -18.11
N CYS A 61 26.31 -5.06 -17.96
CA CYS A 61 25.24 -4.40 -17.21
C CYS A 61 25.53 -4.42 -15.69
N SER A 62 25.50 -3.25 -15.04
CA SER A 62 25.60 -3.17 -13.60
C SER A 62 24.29 -3.63 -12.91
N ASN A 63 24.35 -4.00 -11.61
CA ASN A 63 23.18 -4.48 -10.89
C ASN A 63 22.03 -3.45 -10.86
N LEU A 64 22.35 -2.18 -10.62
CA LEU A 64 21.35 -1.12 -10.61
C LEU A 64 20.73 -0.93 -12.01
N ARG A 65 21.55 -0.96 -13.06
CA ARG A 65 21.06 -0.86 -14.43
C ARG A 65 20.17 -2.05 -14.79
N PHE A 66 20.53 -3.27 -14.38
CA PHE A 66 19.71 -4.46 -14.55
C PHE A 66 18.34 -4.30 -13.91
N ILE A 67 18.29 -3.82 -12.66
CA ILE A 67 17.03 -3.60 -11.92
C ILE A 67 16.15 -2.59 -12.69
N TRP A 68 16.67 -1.43 -13.04
CA TRP A 68 15.87 -0.35 -13.62
C TRP A 68 15.48 -0.58 -15.07
N GLN A 69 16.38 -1.13 -15.89
CA GLN A 69 16.18 -1.24 -17.34
C GLN A 69 15.59 -2.59 -17.78
N ILE A 70 15.78 -3.63 -17.00
CA ILE A 70 15.34 -4.98 -17.37
C ILE A 70 14.28 -5.49 -16.38
N LEU A 71 14.60 -5.56 -15.09
CA LEU A 71 13.76 -6.22 -14.12
C LEU A 71 12.46 -5.44 -13.85
N MET A 72 12.51 -4.14 -13.60
CA MET A 72 11.33 -3.32 -13.36
C MET A 72 10.34 -3.31 -14.53
N PRO A 73 10.75 -3.13 -15.80
CA PRO A 73 9.84 -3.25 -16.93
C PRO A 73 9.17 -4.62 -17.06
N LEU A 74 9.88 -5.70 -16.76
CA LEU A 74 9.33 -7.05 -16.80
C LEU A 74 8.32 -7.31 -15.66
N THR A 75 8.45 -6.60 -14.53
CA THR A 75 7.59 -6.77 -13.35
C THR A 75 6.40 -5.79 -13.28
N LYS A 76 6.11 -5.07 -14.36
CA LYS A 76 5.04 -4.04 -14.40
C LYS A 76 3.69 -4.56 -13.89
N SER A 77 3.30 -5.79 -14.24
CA SER A 77 2.04 -6.37 -13.79
C SER A 77 2.02 -6.62 -12.28
N ALA A 78 3.11 -7.13 -11.71
CA ALA A 78 3.25 -7.32 -10.26
C ALA A 78 3.29 -5.98 -9.52
N MET A 79 3.99 -4.98 -10.08
CA MET A 79 4.01 -3.61 -9.54
C MET A 79 2.60 -2.99 -9.54
N GLY A 80 1.85 -3.14 -10.63
CA GLY A 80 0.48 -2.66 -10.72
C GLY A 80 -0.45 -3.34 -9.72
N ALA A 81 -0.34 -4.65 -9.56
CA ALA A 81 -1.10 -5.39 -8.56
C ALA A 81 -0.77 -4.91 -7.13
N MET A 82 0.52 -4.74 -6.83
CA MET A 82 0.96 -4.24 -5.53
C MET A 82 0.51 -2.80 -5.27
N ALA A 83 0.55 -1.94 -6.29
CA ALA A 83 0.08 -0.56 -6.18
C ALA A 83 -1.41 -0.49 -5.82
N VAL A 84 -2.27 -1.27 -6.49
CA VAL A 84 -3.71 -1.35 -6.17
C VAL A 84 -3.93 -1.89 -4.77
N TYR A 85 -3.24 -2.97 -4.40
CA TYR A 85 -3.32 -3.55 -3.06
C TYR A 85 -2.92 -2.54 -1.98
N THR A 86 -1.79 -1.87 -2.15
CA THR A 86 -1.29 -0.87 -1.20
C THR A 86 -2.23 0.32 -1.09
N PHE A 87 -2.74 0.81 -2.23
CA PHE A 87 -3.71 1.90 -2.23
C PHE A 87 -4.96 1.56 -1.44
N ILE A 88 -5.58 0.39 -1.69
CA ILE A 88 -6.80 -0.02 -1.00
C ILE A 88 -6.55 -0.14 0.51
N ASN A 89 -5.43 -0.73 0.92
CA ASN A 89 -5.09 -0.84 2.35
C ASN A 89 -4.84 0.53 3.00
N ALA A 90 -4.07 1.40 2.35
CA ALA A 90 -3.78 2.74 2.86
C ALA A 90 -5.03 3.61 2.91
N TRP A 91 -5.89 3.54 1.88
CA TRP A 91 -7.16 4.27 1.81
C TRP A 91 -8.12 3.88 2.93
N ASN A 92 -8.19 2.60 3.27
CA ASN A 92 -9.08 2.10 4.32
C ASN A 92 -8.45 2.13 5.72
N MET A 93 -7.24 2.65 5.85
CA MET A 93 -6.57 2.71 7.14
C MET A 93 -7.23 3.73 8.07
N TYR A 94 -7.64 3.26 9.25
CA TYR A 94 -8.32 4.08 10.26
C TYR A 94 -7.51 4.24 11.54
N MET A 95 -7.11 3.12 12.15
CA MET A 95 -6.55 3.11 13.51
C MET A 95 -5.24 3.89 13.62
N TRP A 96 -4.31 3.69 12.69
CA TRP A 96 -3.02 4.39 12.76
C TRP A 96 -3.15 5.90 12.57
N PRO A 97 -3.81 6.41 11.51
CA PRO A 97 -4.06 7.85 11.40
C PRO A 97 -4.79 8.43 12.61
N LEU A 98 -5.76 7.71 13.18
CA LEU A 98 -6.50 8.17 14.37
C LEU A 98 -5.57 8.39 15.57
N LEU A 99 -4.58 7.52 15.74
CA LEU A 99 -3.64 7.62 16.86
C LEU A 99 -2.60 8.73 16.69
N VAL A 100 -2.17 9.00 15.43
CA VAL A 100 -1.00 9.84 15.17
C VAL A 100 -1.34 11.23 14.64
N THR A 101 -2.60 11.50 14.29
CA THR A 101 -3.03 12.82 13.80
C THR A 101 -3.98 13.49 14.79
N GLY A 102 -3.71 14.75 15.10
CA GLY A 102 -4.52 15.56 16.02
C GLY A 102 -5.26 16.69 15.33
N SER A 103 -4.67 17.31 14.31
CA SER A 103 -5.26 18.45 13.60
C SER A 103 -6.20 18.03 12.47
N ASP A 104 -7.21 18.85 12.20
CA ASP A 104 -8.16 18.61 11.10
C ASP A 104 -7.48 18.55 9.72
N LYS A 105 -6.33 19.21 9.58
CA LYS A 105 -5.55 19.22 8.32
C LYS A 105 -4.85 17.90 8.05
N MET A 106 -4.55 17.10 9.07
CA MET A 106 -3.83 15.84 8.96
C MET A 106 -4.75 14.61 9.04
N ARG A 107 -6.02 14.79 9.45
CA ARG A 107 -6.98 13.70 9.52
C ARG A 107 -7.30 13.13 8.16
N THR A 108 -7.38 11.81 8.08
CA THR A 108 -7.81 11.12 6.87
C THR A 108 -9.32 11.14 6.71
N VAL A 109 -9.81 10.90 5.51
CA VAL A 109 -11.25 10.86 5.19
C VAL A 109 -11.98 9.80 6.03
N GLN A 110 -11.30 8.69 6.33
CA GLN A 110 -11.84 7.62 7.17
C GLN A 110 -12.12 8.10 8.60
N ILE A 111 -11.23 8.92 9.17
CA ILE A 111 -11.45 9.53 10.48
C ILE A 111 -12.61 10.51 10.40
N GLY A 112 -12.68 11.33 9.34
CA GLY A 112 -13.74 12.30 9.16
C GLY A 112 -15.13 11.68 9.18
N ILE A 113 -15.33 10.52 8.56
CA ILE A 113 -16.61 9.81 8.62
C ILE A 113 -16.89 9.27 10.03
N GLY A 114 -15.89 8.69 10.70
CA GLY A 114 -16.06 8.25 12.08
C GLY A 114 -16.50 9.38 13.02
N MET A 115 -16.09 10.61 12.73
CA MET A 115 -16.51 11.78 13.50
C MET A 115 -17.94 12.21 13.21
N LEU A 116 -18.46 12.00 12.00
CA LEU A 116 -19.87 12.29 11.69
C LEU A 116 -20.84 11.46 12.52
N ASP A 117 -20.44 10.24 12.89
CA ASP A 117 -21.25 9.38 13.77
C ASP A 117 -21.32 9.91 15.22
N SER A 118 -20.30 10.66 15.65
CA SER A 118 -20.19 11.14 17.04
C SER A 118 -20.81 12.53 17.28
N VAL A 119 -20.96 13.36 16.24
CA VAL A 119 -21.32 14.79 16.40
C VAL A 119 -22.82 15.03 16.36
N ASP A 120 -23.60 14.23 15.64
CA ASP A 120 -25.04 14.40 15.61
C ASP A 120 -25.74 13.09 15.22
N SER A 121 -26.33 12.44 16.20
CA SER A 121 -27.09 11.19 16.03
C SER A 121 -28.34 11.34 15.13
N GLN A 122 -28.54 12.51 14.51
CA GLN A 122 -29.74 12.81 13.73
C GLN A 122 -29.52 12.79 12.20
N SER A 123 -28.29 12.68 11.70
CA SER A 123 -28.08 12.78 10.26
C SER A 123 -27.48 11.50 9.64
N ILE A 124 -28.21 10.40 9.78
CA ILE A 124 -27.93 9.13 9.06
C ILE A 124 -27.71 9.40 7.55
N THR A 125 -28.47 10.33 6.97
CA THR A 125 -28.35 10.73 5.56
C THR A 125 -26.98 11.31 5.24
N LEU A 126 -26.41 12.15 6.10
CA LEU A 126 -25.07 12.74 5.89
C LEU A 126 -23.99 11.67 6.02
N MET A 127 -24.12 10.77 6.98
CA MET A 127 -23.20 9.64 7.15
C MET A 127 -23.22 8.73 5.91
N ILE A 128 -24.41 8.36 5.40
CA ILE A 128 -24.53 7.55 4.18
C ILE A 128 -23.91 8.26 2.97
N ALA A 129 -24.16 9.57 2.81
CA ALA A 129 -23.55 10.35 1.73
C ALA A 129 -22.03 10.36 1.84
N GLY A 130 -21.49 10.54 3.04
CA GLY A 130 -20.04 10.47 3.29
C GLY A 130 -19.45 9.08 2.95
N VAL A 131 -20.10 8.00 3.37
CA VAL A 131 -19.68 6.63 3.05
C VAL A 131 -19.64 6.40 1.53
N VAL A 132 -20.68 6.86 0.80
CA VAL A 132 -20.71 6.77 -0.67
C VAL A 132 -19.53 7.49 -1.29
N LEU A 133 -19.21 8.70 -0.85
CA LEU A 133 -18.07 9.46 -1.36
C LEU A 133 -16.73 8.76 -1.12
N ILE A 134 -16.54 8.11 0.03
CA ILE A 134 -15.30 7.38 0.33
C ILE A 134 -15.15 6.09 -0.47
N ILE A 135 -16.23 5.42 -0.79
CA ILE A 135 -16.17 4.18 -1.56
C ILE A 135 -15.79 4.44 -3.02
N LEU A 136 -16.14 5.60 -3.59
CA LEU A 136 -15.89 5.93 -4.99
C LEU A 136 -14.41 5.80 -5.42
N PRO A 137 -13.41 6.38 -4.71
CA PRO A 137 -12.01 6.21 -5.08
C PRO A 137 -11.55 4.75 -5.04
N SER A 138 -11.97 3.98 -4.02
CA SER A 138 -11.61 2.57 -3.89
C SER A 138 -12.16 1.74 -5.06
N ILE A 139 -13.43 1.94 -5.42
CA ILE A 139 -14.06 1.26 -6.57
C ILE A 139 -13.36 1.68 -7.87
N SER A 140 -13.10 2.97 -8.06
CA SER A 140 -12.46 3.49 -9.27
C SER A 140 -11.08 2.88 -9.48
N ILE A 141 -10.25 2.85 -8.45
CA ILE A 141 -8.92 2.23 -8.49
C ILE A 141 -9.00 0.72 -8.69
N PHE A 142 -9.96 0.06 -8.04
CA PHE A 142 -10.17 -1.38 -8.22
C PHE A 142 -10.56 -1.70 -9.68
N ILE A 143 -11.52 -0.98 -10.25
CA ILE A 143 -11.95 -1.17 -11.64
C ILE A 143 -10.78 -0.92 -12.61
N ALA A 144 -10.02 0.15 -12.40
CA ALA A 144 -8.86 0.46 -13.23
C ALA A 144 -7.73 -0.59 -13.09
N GLY A 145 -7.55 -1.14 -11.89
CA GLY A 145 -6.44 -2.02 -11.54
C GLY A 145 -6.77 -3.52 -11.57
N GLN A 146 -8.02 -3.94 -11.72
CA GLN A 146 -8.43 -5.35 -11.62
C GLN A 146 -7.68 -6.27 -12.60
N LYS A 147 -7.38 -5.79 -13.83
CA LYS A 147 -6.61 -6.57 -14.82
C LYS A 147 -5.17 -6.83 -14.34
N GLN A 148 -4.54 -5.85 -13.69
CA GLN A 148 -3.20 -5.98 -13.12
C GLN A 148 -3.20 -6.93 -11.93
N LEU A 149 -4.22 -6.86 -11.06
CA LEU A 149 -4.40 -7.78 -9.94
C LEU A 149 -4.50 -9.23 -10.43
N ILE A 150 -5.36 -9.50 -11.38
CA ILE A 150 -5.55 -10.84 -11.95
C ILE A 150 -4.23 -11.33 -12.57
N ARG A 151 -3.59 -10.54 -13.44
CA ARG A 151 -2.34 -10.93 -14.10
C ARG A 151 -1.19 -11.12 -13.09
N GLY A 152 -1.08 -10.25 -12.08
CA GLY A 152 -0.02 -10.33 -11.06
C GLY A 152 -0.16 -11.54 -10.16
N MET A 153 -1.38 -11.95 -9.82
CA MET A 153 -1.63 -13.14 -8.97
C MET A 153 -1.48 -14.46 -9.72
N PHE A 154 -1.86 -14.51 -10.99
CA PHE A 154 -1.83 -15.75 -11.78
C PHE A 154 -0.51 -15.98 -12.52
N SER A 155 0.35 -14.97 -12.72
CA SER A 155 1.64 -15.18 -13.37
C SER A 155 2.62 -16.04 -12.56
N GLY A 156 2.36 -16.27 -11.26
CA GLY A 156 3.10 -17.21 -10.42
C GLY A 156 2.46 -18.60 -10.29
N ALA A 157 1.22 -18.79 -10.77
CA ALA A 157 0.44 -20.00 -10.54
C ALA A 157 0.43 -20.98 -11.75
N VAL A 158 0.83 -20.52 -12.93
CA VAL A 158 0.89 -21.38 -14.12
C VAL A 158 2.30 -21.95 -14.26
N LYS A 159 2.55 -23.06 -13.55
CA LYS A 159 3.55 -24.03 -13.94
C LYS A 159 2.82 -25.07 -14.80
N GLY A 160 2.85 -24.91 -16.11
CA GLY A 160 2.64 -25.97 -17.07
C GLY A 160 3.94 -26.72 -17.27
#